data_0f516922b207fbfe636fa5bca6f67959
#
_entry.id   0f516922b207fbfe636fa5bca6f67959
#
_cell.length_a   1.000
_cell.length_b   1.000
_cell.length_c   1.000
_cell.angle_alpha   90.00
_cell.angle_beta   90.00
_cell.angle_gamma   90.00
#
_symmetry.space_group_name_H-M   'P 1'
#
loop_
_entity.id
_entity.type
_entity.pdbx_description
1 polymer ?
#
loop_
_entity_poly.entity_id
_entity_poly.type
_entity_poly.pdbx_seq_one_letter_code
_entity_poly.pdbx_strand_id
1 'polypeptide(L)'
;TAAGAASTYGFDGVVEAVRQTVVAAQVQGAVVELKVKAGDRVAAGQLLLRIDARAAEQAAAASDAQAQSVRASLALARAELGRQQQLFKQNYISAAALDRAEAEFKASEAQLNAQLAQAGAARTQSGFYVVRAPFAGVVSEVPVSLGDMAMPGRALLTLYDPSSLRVAAALPQ
;
A
#
# COMPACT_ATOMS: atom_id res chain seq x y z
N THR A 1 -11.01 63.28 -33.22
CA THR A 1 -10.73 61.84 -33.10
C THR A 1 -9.83 61.64 -31.90
N ALA A 2 -10.45 61.31 -30.75
CA ALA A 2 -9.73 60.96 -29.54
C ALA A 2 -9.39 59.46 -29.64
N ALA A 3 -8.09 59.10 -29.71
CA ALA A 3 -7.61 57.77 -29.53
C ALA A 3 -7.66 57.46 -28.03
N GLY A 4 -8.55 56.56 -27.63
CA GLY A 4 -8.62 56.06 -26.26
C GLY A 4 -7.33 55.31 -25.93
N ALA A 5 -6.56 55.78 -24.95
CA ALA A 5 -5.46 55.05 -24.37
C ALA A 5 -6.03 53.84 -23.62
N ALA A 6 -5.79 52.65 -24.14
CA ALA A 6 -6.05 51.42 -23.42
C ALA A 6 -5.08 51.35 -22.24
N SER A 7 -5.57 51.54 -21.03
CA SER A 7 -4.80 51.33 -19.80
C SER A 7 -4.58 49.83 -19.64
N THR A 8 -3.37 49.37 -19.87
CA THR A 8 -2.96 47.98 -19.62
C THR A 8 -2.63 47.90 -18.13
N TYR A 9 -3.47 47.22 -17.39
CA TYR A 9 -3.18 46.89 -15.99
C TYR A 9 -2.39 45.58 -15.99
N GLY A 10 -1.15 45.59 -15.53
CA GLY A 10 -0.35 44.41 -15.27
C GLY A 10 -0.73 43.83 -13.91
N PHE A 11 -1.10 42.59 -13.87
CA PHE A 11 -1.32 41.88 -12.61
C PHE A 11 -0.25 40.79 -12.47
N ASP A 12 0.32 40.67 -11.28
CA ASP A 12 1.23 39.60 -10.95
C ASP A 12 0.42 38.29 -10.77
N GLY A 13 0.62 37.36 -11.68
CA GLY A 13 0.01 36.03 -11.61
C GLY A 13 1.03 35.00 -11.16
N VAL A 14 0.65 34.12 -10.20
CA VAL A 14 1.43 32.98 -9.80
C VAL A 14 0.95 31.76 -10.56
N VAL A 15 1.90 31.03 -11.19
CA VAL A 15 1.61 29.80 -11.87
C VAL A 15 1.63 28.67 -10.82
N GLU A 16 0.49 28.00 -10.64
CA GLU A 16 0.33 26.91 -9.70
C GLU A 16 -0.02 25.62 -10.43
N ALA A 17 0.50 24.49 -9.95
CA ALA A 17 0.05 23.19 -10.42
C ALA A 17 -1.36 22.89 -9.89
N VAL A 18 -2.27 22.51 -10.77
CA VAL A 18 -3.64 22.10 -10.40
C VAL A 18 -3.63 20.83 -9.55
N ARG A 19 -2.66 19.94 -9.80
CA ARG A 19 -2.48 18.68 -9.10
C ARG A 19 -1.11 18.64 -8.44
N GLN A 20 -1.13 18.78 -7.13
CA GLN A 20 0.06 18.68 -6.27
C GLN A 20 -0.26 17.78 -5.09
N THR A 21 0.69 16.96 -4.68
CA THR A 21 0.55 16.07 -3.54
C THR A 21 1.84 16.04 -2.72
N VAL A 22 1.67 16.10 -1.41
CA VAL A 22 2.74 15.80 -0.45
C VAL A 22 2.71 14.31 -0.15
N VAL A 23 3.77 13.61 -0.49
CA VAL A 23 3.95 12.21 -0.14
C VAL A 23 4.52 12.15 1.27
N ALA A 24 3.71 11.74 2.23
CA ALA A 24 4.08 11.62 3.63
C ALA A 24 4.39 10.18 4.02
N ALA A 25 5.24 9.99 5.03
CA ALA A 25 5.50 8.68 5.62
C ALA A 25 4.24 8.15 6.31
N GLN A 26 3.97 6.87 6.15
CA GLN A 26 2.90 6.15 6.85
C GLN A 26 3.43 5.34 8.03
N VAL A 27 4.73 5.11 8.06
CA VAL A 27 5.43 4.29 9.05
C VAL A 27 6.66 5.01 9.60
N GLN A 28 7.11 4.56 10.77
CA GLN A 28 8.34 5.03 11.37
C GLN A 28 9.50 4.15 10.91
N GLY A 29 10.65 4.77 10.60
CA GLY A 29 11.89 4.07 10.28
C GLY A 29 12.91 4.98 9.59
N ALA A 30 14.15 4.51 9.50
CA ALA A 30 15.21 5.25 8.82
C ALA A 30 15.04 5.16 7.29
N VAL A 31 15.30 6.24 6.59
CA VAL A 31 15.37 6.24 5.10
C VAL A 31 16.66 5.54 4.69
N VAL A 32 16.55 4.35 4.09
CA VAL A 32 17.69 3.52 3.68
C VAL A 32 18.01 3.63 2.19
N GLU A 33 17.08 4.16 1.40
CA GLU A 33 17.26 4.37 -0.03
C GLU A 33 16.47 5.60 -0.47
N LEU A 34 17.11 6.49 -1.23
CA LEU A 34 16.47 7.67 -1.84
C LEU A 34 16.88 7.71 -3.32
N LYS A 35 15.91 7.52 -4.21
CA LYS A 35 16.16 7.36 -5.67
C LYS A 35 15.86 8.60 -6.48
N VAL A 36 15.34 9.65 -5.86
CA VAL A 36 14.90 10.86 -6.55
C VAL A 36 15.39 12.11 -5.83
N LYS A 37 15.52 13.19 -6.58
CA LYS A 37 15.85 14.53 -6.12
C LYS A 37 14.88 15.55 -6.70
N ALA A 38 14.89 16.76 -6.15
CA ALA A 38 14.10 17.87 -6.71
C ALA A 38 14.42 18.10 -8.19
N GLY A 39 13.38 18.27 -9.00
CA GLY A 39 13.45 18.42 -10.45
C GLY A 39 13.33 17.10 -11.24
N ASP A 40 13.41 15.94 -10.62
CA ASP A 40 13.31 14.66 -11.32
C ASP A 40 11.86 14.40 -11.80
N ARG A 41 11.74 13.83 -13.00
CA ARG A 41 10.48 13.31 -13.52
C ARG A 41 10.30 11.86 -13.10
N VAL A 42 9.10 11.53 -12.63
CA VAL A 42 8.76 10.18 -12.17
C VAL A 42 7.49 9.69 -12.86
N ALA A 43 7.45 8.38 -13.09
CA ALA A 43 6.24 7.69 -13.57
C ALA A 43 5.35 7.27 -12.40
N ALA A 44 4.06 7.07 -12.66
CA ALA A 44 3.15 6.49 -11.66
C ALA A 44 3.66 5.11 -11.19
N GLY A 45 3.68 4.86 -9.89
CA GLY A 45 4.19 3.63 -9.29
C GLY A 45 5.71 3.53 -9.19
N GLN A 46 6.48 4.49 -9.72
CA GLN A 46 7.94 4.49 -9.62
C GLN A 46 8.38 4.56 -8.15
N LEU A 47 9.41 3.78 -7.80
CA LEU A 47 10.03 3.80 -6.49
C LEU A 47 10.73 5.15 -6.25
N LEU A 48 10.35 5.83 -5.19
CA LEU A 48 10.88 7.14 -4.81
C LEU A 48 11.93 7.00 -3.70
N LEU A 49 11.56 6.33 -2.63
CA LEU A 49 12.44 6.04 -1.51
C LEU A 49 12.01 4.77 -0.78
N ARG A 50 12.89 4.25 0.06
CA ARG A 50 12.63 3.09 0.91
C ARG A 50 13.00 3.41 2.35
N ILE A 51 12.11 3.04 3.26
CA ILE A 51 12.30 3.09 4.71
C ILE A 51 12.74 1.69 5.17
N ASP A 52 13.52 1.58 6.23
CA ASP A 52 13.98 0.29 6.77
C ASP A 52 12.80 -0.62 7.14
N ALA A 53 12.59 -1.65 6.36
CA ALA A 53 11.46 -2.56 6.45
C ALA A 53 11.82 -3.91 7.10
N ARG A 54 13.07 -4.13 7.53
CA ARG A 54 13.55 -5.45 7.97
C ARG A 54 12.64 -6.12 8.98
N ALA A 55 12.21 -5.41 10.02
CA ALA A 55 11.31 -5.96 11.03
C ALA A 55 9.93 -6.28 10.47
N ALA A 56 9.37 -5.41 9.64
CA ALA A 56 8.06 -5.62 9.01
C ALA A 56 8.08 -6.76 7.98
N GLU A 57 9.16 -6.90 7.23
CA GLU A 57 9.35 -8.00 6.28
C GLU A 57 9.47 -9.35 7.00
N GLN A 58 10.20 -9.41 8.13
CA GLN A 58 10.28 -10.60 8.96
C GLN A 58 8.92 -10.97 9.58
N ALA A 59 8.16 -9.98 10.06
CA ALA A 59 6.82 -10.21 10.58
C ALA A 59 5.86 -10.73 9.49
N ALA A 60 5.94 -10.21 8.26
CA ALA A 60 5.18 -10.70 7.13
C ALA A 60 5.56 -12.15 6.77
N ALA A 61 6.87 -12.45 6.72
CA ALA A 61 7.35 -13.81 6.47
C ALA A 61 6.90 -14.82 7.55
N ALA A 62 6.92 -14.42 8.82
CA ALA A 62 6.42 -15.26 9.91
C ALA A 62 4.91 -15.54 9.80
N SER A 63 4.11 -14.51 9.43
CA SER A 63 2.68 -14.67 9.20
C SER A 63 2.38 -15.57 8.01
N ASP A 64 3.17 -15.48 6.94
CA ASP A 64 3.07 -16.37 5.78
C ASP A 64 3.41 -17.81 6.14
N ALA A 65 4.47 -18.04 6.93
CA ALA A 65 4.84 -19.36 7.41
C ALA A 65 3.74 -19.98 8.28
N GLN A 66 3.10 -19.18 9.14
CA GLN A 66 1.96 -19.62 9.94
C GLN A 66 0.77 -20.02 9.07
N ALA A 67 0.44 -19.23 8.04
CA ALA A 67 -0.62 -19.57 7.09
C ALA A 67 -0.31 -20.88 6.34
N GLN A 68 0.96 -21.13 5.99
CA GLN A 68 1.39 -22.40 5.37
C GLN A 68 1.20 -23.60 6.31
N SER A 69 1.53 -23.46 7.60
CA SER A 69 1.31 -24.49 8.61
C SER A 69 -0.18 -24.87 8.72
N VAL A 70 -1.05 -23.86 8.80
CA VAL A 70 -2.51 -24.09 8.88
C VAL A 70 -3.05 -24.67 7.57
N ARG A 71 -2.48 -24.32 6.43
CA ARG A 71 -2.84 -24.91 5.14
C ARG A 71 -2.54 -26.42 5.11
N ALA A 72 -1.43 -26.86 5.71
CA ALA A 72 -1.12 -28.29 5.86
C ALA A 72 -2.15 -28.99 6.76
N SER A 73 -2.58 -28.37 7.85
CA SER A 73 -3.64 -28.92 8.72
C SER A 73 -4.98 -29.03 7.98
N LEU A 74 -5.35 -28.05 7.15
CA LEU A 74 -6.55 -28.13 6.31
C LEU A 74 -6.46 -29.30 5.31
N ALA A 75 -5.30 -29.50 4.68
CA ALA A 75 -5.11 -30.61 3.76
C ALA A 75 -5.32 -31.98 4.45
N LEU A 76 -4.84 -32.11 5.70
CA LEU A 76 -5.06 -33.30 6.52
C LEU A 76 -6.55 -33.49 6.84
N ALA A 77 -7.25 -32.44 7.30
CA ALA A 77 -8.68 -32.49 7.60
C ALA A 77 -9.51 -32.83 6.35
N ARG A 78 -9.13 -32.29 5.18
CA ARG A 78 -9.78 -32.62 3.90
C ARG A 78 -9.61 -34.07 3.53
N ALA A 79 -8.40 -34.63 3.68
CA ALA A 79 -8.13 -36.04 3.42
C ALA A 79 -8.92 -36.95 4.36
N GLU A 80 -9.02 -36.57 5.64
CA GLU A 80 -9.81 -37.31 6.63
C GLU A 80 -11.30 -37.29 6.27
N LEU A 81 -11.85 -36.12 5.93
CA LEU A 81 -13.23 -36.02 5.49
C LEU A 81 -13.50 -36.92 4.28
N GLY A 82 -12.60 -36.94 3.29
CA GLY A 82 -12.72 -37.85 2.13
C GLY A 82 -12.76 -39.32 2.51
N ARG A 83 -11.93 -39.77 3.47
CA ARG A 83 -11.96 -41.13 4.01
C ARG A 83 -13.29 -41.44 4.70
N GLN A 84 -13.75 -40.56 5.58
CA GLN A 84 -15.02 -40.71 6.30
C GLN A 84 -16.22 -40.78 5.37
N GLN A 85 -16.23 -39.96 4.30
CA GLN A 85 -17.27 -40.00 3.25
C GLN A 85 -17.32 -41.35 2.53
N GLN A 86 -16.16 -41.93 2.22
CA GLN A 86 -16.10 -43.30 1.62
C GLN A 86 -16.60 -44.35 2.56
N LEU A 87 -16.19 -44.34 3.83
CA LEU A 87 -16.64 -45.30 4.85
C LEU A 87 -18.13 -45.18 5.12
N PHE A 88 -18.68 -43.99 5.14
CA PHE A 88 -20.11 -43.77 5.30
C PHE A 88 -20.92 -44.34 4.13
N LYS A 89 -20.47 -44.18 2.89
CA LYS A 89 -21.11 -44.77 1.70
C LYS A 89 -21.18 -46.28 1.78
N GLN A 90 -20.23 -46.91 2.48
CA GLN A 90 -20.15 -48.36 2.69
C GLN A 90 -20.85 -48.79 3.98
N ASN A 91 -21.53 -47.91 4.70
CA ASN A 91 -22.17 -48.14 5.99
C ASN A 91 -21.23 -48.62 7.12
N TYR A 92 -19.92 -48.27 7.06
CA TYR A 92 -18.95 -48.62 8.06
C TYR A 92 -18.87 -47.66 9.24
N ILE A 93 -19.43 -46.46 9.11
CA ILE A 93 -19.46 -45.41 10.16
C ILE A 93 -20.85 -44.82 10.30
N SER A 94 -21.09 -44.17 11.46
CA SER A 94 -22.32 -43.47 11.76
C SER A 94 -22.36 -42.07 11.07
N ALA A 95 -23.56 -41.55 10.89
CA ALA A 95 -23.75 -40.16 10.45
C ALA A 95 -23.03 -39.18 11.37
N ALA A 96 -23.06 -39.42 12.70
CA ALA A 96 -22.38 -38.56 13.67
C ALA A 96 -20.85 -38.52 13.48
N ALA A 97 -20.24 -39.60 13.02
CA ALA A 97 -18.82 -39.65 12.72
C ALA A 97 -18.49 -38.82 11.46
N LEU A 98 -19.33 -38.88 10.44
CA LEU A 98 -19.20 -38.03 9.23
C LEU A 98 -19.38 -36.55 9.57
N ASP A 99 -20.44 -36.20 10.33
CA ASP A 99 -20.72 -34.81 10.74
C ASP A 99 -19.55 -34.21 11.52
N ARG A 100 -18.87 -35.02 12.36
CA ARG A 100 -17.66 -34.59 13.09
C ARG A 100 -16.50 -34.26 12.13
N ALA A 101 -16.28 -35.09 11.12
CA ALA A 101 -15.22 -34.86 10.13
C ALA A 101 -15.51 -33.62 9.27
N GLU A 102 -16.79 -33.40 8.94
CA GLU A 102 -17.23 -32.19 8.23
C GLU A 102 -17.02 -30.93 9.08
N ALA A 103 -17.38 -30.99 10.36
CA ALA A 103 -17.18 -29.88 11.29
C ALA A 103 -15.71 -29.53 11.47
N GLU A 104 -14.83 -30.54 11.58
CA GLU A 104 -13.37 -30.37 11.68
C GLU A 104 -12.79 -29.75 10.40
N PHE A 105 -13.22 -30.22 9.24
CA PHE A 105 -12.81 -29.62 7.96
C PHE A 105 -13.22 -28.14 7.88
N LYS A 106 -14.48 -27.79 8.20
CA LYS A 106 -14.97 -26.41 8.20
C LYS A 106 -14.23 -25.53 9.20
N ALA A 107 -13.91 -26.06 10.39
CA ALA A 107 -13.14 -25.34 11.40
C ALA A 107 -11.71 -25.05 10.89
N SER A 108 -11.06 -26.02 10.27
CA SER A 108 -9.73 -25.86 9.68
C SER A 108 -9.72 -24.88 8.51
N GLU A 109 -10.78 -24.87 7.69
CA GLU A 109 -10.94 -23.90 6.60
C GLU A 109 -11.09 -22.47 7.14
N ALA A 110 -11.94 -22.28 8.16
CA ALA A 110 -12.10 -20.97 8.82
C ALA A 110 -10.79 -20.50 9.45
N GLN A 111 -10.03 -21.40 10.07
CA GLN A 111 -8.73 -21.09 10.65
C GLN A 111 -7.72 -20.64 9.59
N LEU A 112 -7.67 -21.31 8.43
CA LEU A 112 -6.82 -20.89 7.32
C LEU A 112 -7.20 -19.49 6.82
N ASN A 113 -8.49 -19.22 6.65
CA ASN A 113 -8.96 -17.91 6.19
C ASN A 113 -8.55 -16.79 7.17
N ALA A 114 -8.62 -17.03 8.46
CA ALA A 114 -8.15 -16.09 9.49
C ALA A 114 -6.64 -15.84 9.38
N GLN A 115 -5.83 -16.87 9.19
CA GLN A 115 -4.37 -16.73 9.04
C GLN A 115 -3.99 -16.03 7.73
N LEU A 116 -4.70 -16.31 6.63
CA LEU A 116 -4.49 -15.59 5.37
C LEU A 116 -4.81 -14.11 5.48
N ALA A 117 -5.86 -13.74 6.20
CA ALA A 117 -6.20 -12.34 6.46
C ALA A 117 -5.09 -11.65 7.29
N GLN A 118 -4.57 -12.32 8.31
CA GLN A 118 -3.47 -11.80 9.12
C GLN A 118 -2.18 -11.64 8.31
N ALA A 119 -1.83 -12.62 7.46
CA ALA A 119 -0.70 -12.52 6.55
C ALA A 119 -0.87 -11.38 5.55
N GLY A 120 -2.07 -11.17 5.02
CA GLY A 120 -2.41 -10.04 4.16
C GLY A 120 -2.20 -8.69 4.86
N ALA A 121 -2.64 -8.55 6.10
CA ALA A 121 -2.42 -7.34 6.90
C ALA A 121 -0.93 -7.06 7.13
N ALA A 122 -0.13 -8.09 7.46
CA ALA A 122 1.31 -7.96 7.66
C ALA A 122 2.04 -7.54 6.36
N ARG A 123 1.64 -8.08 5.20
CA ARG A 123 2.17 -7.67 3.89
C ARG A 123 1.80 -6.21 3.55
N THR A 124 0.57 -5.81 3.81
CA THR A 124 0.14 -4.40 3.63
C THR A 124 0.98 -3.48 4.49
N GLN A 125 1.20 -3.84 5.75
CA GLN A 125 2.05 -3.06 6.66
C GLN A 125 3.50 -2.95 6.16
N SER A 126 4.10 -4.05 5.68
CA SER A 126 5.45 -4.01 5.10
C SER A 126 5.51 -3.19 3.81
N GLY A 127 4.43 -3.13 3.05
CA GLY A 127 4.31 -2.32 1.84
C GLY A 127 4.46 -0.82 2.07
N PHE A 128 4.10 -0.32 3.25
CA PHE A 128 4.20 1.12 3.58
C PHE A 128 5.64 1.62 3.72
N TYR A 129 6.61 0.72 3.83
CA TYR A 129 8.04 1.05 3.86
C TYR A 129 8.63 1.33 2.47
N VAL A 130 7.88 1.01 1.42
CA VAL A 130 8.26 1.27 0.02
C VAL A 130 7.40 2.41 -0.52
N VAL A 131 7.98 3.59 -0.62
CA VAL A 131 7.25 4.80 -1.05
C VAL A 131 7.34 4.94 -2.56
N ARG A 132 6.18 4.97 -3.22
CA ARG A 132 6.05 5.06 -4.68
C ARG A 132 5.27 6.31 -5.09
N ALA A 133 5.50 6.75 -6.33
CA ALA A 133 4.78 7.88 -6.90
C ALA A 133 3.29 7.53 -7.12
N PRO A 134 2.35 8.31 -6.58
CA PRO A 134 0.91 8.08 -6.77
C PRO A 134 0.44 8.40 -8.18
N PHE A 135 1.17 9.24 -8.90
CA PHE A 135 0.93 9.61 -10.30
C PHE A 135 2.24 10.02 -10.98
N ALA A 136 2.23 10.11 -12.30
CA ALA A 136 3.35 10.61 -13.07
C ALA A 136 3.46 12.13 -12.91
N GLY A 137 4.65 12.64 -12.59
CA GLY A 137 4.85 14.06 -12.35
C GLY A 137 6.30 14.45 -12.17
N VAL A 138 6.52 15.59 -11.56
CA VAL A 138 7.83 16.14 -11.23
C VAL A 138 7.95 16.33 -9.73
N VAL A 139 9.10 15.95 -9.18
CA VAL A 139 9.42 16.17 -7.77
C VAL A 139 9.77 17.65 -7.57
N SER A 140 8.98 18.38 -6.77
CA SER A 140 9.25 19.77 -6.47
C SER A 140 10.30 19.93 -5.38
N GLU A 141 10.18 19.14 -4.31
CA GLU A 141 11.13 19.16 -3.19
C GLU A 141 11.24 17.80 -2.51
N VAL A 142 12.38 17.57 -1.87
CA VAL A 142 12.69 16.38 -1.07
C VAL A 142 13.29 16.84 0.26
N PRO A 143 12.47 17.09 1.30
CA PRO A 143 12.94 17.60 2.59
C PRO A 143 13.62 16.53 3.45
N VAL A 144 13.76 15.29 2.97
CA VAL A 144 14.41 14.19 3.70
C VAL A 144 15.70 13.78 2.99
N SER A 145 16.64 13.27 3.79
CA SER A 145 17.92 12.74 3.33
C SER A 145 18.06 11.26 3.68
N LEU A 146 19.03 10.61 3.04
CA LEU A 146 19.41 9.25 3.40
C LEU A 146 19.85 9.19 4.86
N GLY A 147 19.30 8.26 5.64
CA GLY A 147 19.56 8.12 7.07
C GLY A 147 18.61 8.90 7.98
N ASP A 148 17.80 9.81 7.44
CA ASP A 148 16.80 10.54 8.23
C ASP A 148 15.73 9.58 8.78
N MET A 149 15.17 9.94 9.94
CA MET A 149 14.05 9.22 10.52
C MET A 149 12.74 9.69 9.91
N ALA A 150 12.08 8.81 9.16
CA ALA A 150 10.70 9.00 8.75
C ALA A 150 9.77 8.73 9.93
N MET A 151 8.71 9.55 10.05
CA MET A 151 7.67 9.39 11.07
C MET A 151 6.29 9.55 10.40
N PRO A 152 5.25 8.86 10.88
CA PRO A 152 3.90 8.99 10.33
C PRO A 152 3.47 10.45 10.23
N GLY A 153 3.02 10.87 9.05
CA GLY A 153 2.60 12.24 8.75
C GLY A 153 3.73 13.19 8.35
N ARG A 154 5.00 12.83 8.51
CA ARG A 154 6.12 13.66 8.04
C ARG A 154 6.22 13.63 6.52
N ALA A 155 6.29 14.81 5.90
CA ALA A 155 6.50 14.96 4.46
C ALA A 155 7.85 14.35 4.05
N LEU A 156 7.84 13.49 3.04
CA LEU A 156 9.03 12.87 2.45
C LEU A 156 9.43 13.57 1.16
N LEU A 157 8.45 13.91 0.33
CA LEU A 157 8.65 14.67 -0.90
C LEU A 157 7.33 15.26 -1.37
N THR A 158 7.42 16.23 -2.27
CA THR A 158 6.26 16.83 -2.93
C THR A 158 6.33 16.56 -4.43
N LEU A 159 5.20 16.10 -5.00
CA LEU A 159 5.01 15.84 -6.43
C LEU A 159 3.99 16.79 -7.01
N TYR A 160 4.22 17.26 -8.23
CA TYR A 160 3.21 18.01 -8.99
C TYR A 160 3.09 17.48 -10.43
N ASP A 161 1.92 17.66 -11.01
CA ASP A 161 1.63 17.31 -12.40
C ASP A 161 1.85 18.54 -13.28
N PRO A 162 2.89 18.58 -14.14
CA PRO A 162 3.17 19.73 -14.99
C PRO A 162 2.20 19.85 -16.18
N SER A 163 1.36 18.86 -16.43
CA SER A 163 0.40 18.89 -17.55
C SER A 163 -0.81 19.79 -17.29
N SER A 164 -1.06 20.14 -16.02
CA SER A 164 -2.21 20.93 -15.59
C SER A 164 -1.72 22.08 -14.71
N LEU A 165 -1.55 23.25 -15.31
CA LEU A 165 -1.16 24.48 -14.63
C LEU A 165 -2.32 25.48 -14.65
N ARG A 166 -2.46 26.28 -13.59
CA ARG A 166 -3.36 27.42 -13.53
C ARG A 166 -2.58 28.66 -13.15
N VAL A 167 -3.05 29.79 -13.63
CA VAL A 167 -2.55 31.11 -13.20
C VAL A 167 -3.53 31.66 -12.18
N ALA A 168 -3.06 31.87 -10.96
CA ALA A 168 -3.80 32.57 -9.92
C ALA A 168 -3.32 34.02 -9.89
N ALA A 169 -4.23 34.97 -10.17
CA ALA A 169 -3.96 36.39 -10.05
C ALA A 169 -4.89 37.02 -9.02
N ALA A 170 -4.34 37.77 -8.08
CA ALA A 170 -5.14 38.57 -7.14
C ALA A 170 -5.56 39.84 -7.79
N LEU A 171 -6.88 40.04 -8.00
CA LEU A 171 -7.44 41.30 -8.46
C LEU A 171 -7.73 42.16 -7.23
N PRO A 172 -7.13 43.36 -7.10
CA PRO A 172 -7.55 44.30 -6.05
C PRO A 172 -8.97 44.78 -6.34
N GLN A 173 -9.80 44.84 -5.30
CA GLN A 173 -11.16 45.41 -5.35
C GLN A 173 -11.11 46.92 -5.33
#